data_f88bb2d31d0d759e8cfeda9ba9286cbf
#
_entry.id   f88bb2d31d0d759e8cfeda9ba9286cbf
#
_cell.length_a   1.000
_cell.length_b   1.000
_cell.length_c   1.000
_cell.angle_alpha   90.00
_cell.angle_beta   90.00
_cell.angle_gamma   90.00
#
_symmetry.space_group_name_H-M   'P 1'
#
loop_
_entity.id
_entity.type
_entity.pdbx_description
1 polymer ?
#
loop_
_entity_poly.entity_id
_entity_poly.type
_entity_poly.pdbx_seq_one_letter_code
_entity_poly.pdbx_strand_id
1 'polypeptide(L)' 'MIVKALNNEIDLTAASTVDNAAIVRVYADSGNSIVTNVSANTSFTIPDGAIVFVSKQPAEELTADVSCKAVSVASAIS' A
#
# COMPACT_ATOMS: atom_id res chain seq x y z
N MET A 1 8.23 -12.80 -8.02
CA MET A 1 7.87 -12.84 -6.59
C MET A 1 6.44 -13.35 -6.46
N ILE A 2 6.22 -14.26 -5.54
CA ILE A 2 4.88 -14.76 -5.23
C ILE A 2 4.45 -14.09 -3.94
N VAL A 3 3.22 -13.55 -3.91
CA VAL A 3 2.70 -12.90 -2.73
C VAL A 3 1.39 -13.57 -2.29
N LYS A 4 1.16 -13.55 -1.01
CA LYS A 4 -0.07 -14.05 -0.40
C LYS A 4 -0.76 -12.91 0.32
N ALA A 5 -2.04 -12.68 0.01
CA ALA A 5 -2.84 -11.70 0.73
C ALA A 5 -3.12 -12.21 2.15
N LEU A 6 -2.90 -11.37 3.14
CA LEU A 6 -3.08 -11.70 4.56
C LEU A 6 -4.42 -11.24 5.09
N ASN A 7 -5.02 -10.23 4.45
CA ASN A 7 -6.29 -9.64 4.84
C ASN A 7 -7.06 -9.21 3.60
N ASN A 8 -8.26 -8.70 3.77
CA ASN A 8 -9.04 -8.13 2.68
C ASN A 8 -8.50 -6.77 2.29
N GLU A 9 -8.65 -6.41 1.02
CA GLU A 9 -8.32 -5.08 0.52
C GLU A 9 -9.13 -4.00 1.23
N ILE A 10 -8.47 -2.87 1.46
CA ILE A 10 -9.13 -1.67 1.97
C ILE A 10 -8.94 -0.52 0.97
N ASP A 11 -9.80 0.49 1.06
CA ASP A 11 -9.60 1.75 0.36
C ASP A 11 -8.66 2.62 1.18
N LEU A 12 -7.53 2.99 0.61
CA LEU A 12 -6.53 3.81 1.29
C LEU A 12 -6.91 5.29 1.10
N THR A 13 -7.76 5.80 1.98
CA THR A 13 -8.26 7.19 1.91
C THR A 13 -7.81 8.02 3.10
N ALA A 14 -7.42 7.39 4.20
CA ALA A 14 -6.90 8.03 5.39
C ALA A 14 -5.66 7.25 5.85
N ALA A 15 -4.87 7.85 6.73
CA ALA A 15 -3.66 7.20 7.23
C ALA A 15 -4.00 5.86 7.88
N SER A 16 -3.30 4.81 7.46
CA SER A 16 -3.55 3.44 7.91
C SER A 16 -2.26 2.65 7.94
N THR A 17 -2.11 1.77 8.93
CA THR A 17 -1.01 0.81 8.98
C THR A 17 -1.24 -0.35 8.01
N VAL A 18 -2.40 -0.44 7.39
CA VAL A 18 -2.82 -1.55 6.53
C VAL A 18 -2.61 -2.88 7.26
N ASP A 19 -3.29 -3.03 8.40
CA ASP A 19 -3.21 -4.20 9.28
C ASP A 19 -1.79 -4.47 9.81
N ASN A 20 -1.04 -3.41 10.12
CA ASN A 20 0.35 -3.49 10.59
C ASN A 20 1.25 -4.28 9.63
N ALA A 21 1.05 -4.09 8.34
CA ALA A 21 1.76 -4.83 7.32
C ALA A 21 3.22 -4.37 7.19
N ALA A 22 4.11 -5.33 6.93
CA ALA A 22 5.49 -5.04 6.53
C ALA A 22 5.58 -4.86 5.01
N ILE A 23 4.70 -5.50 4.26
CA ILE A 23 4.61 -5.37 2.80
C ILE A 23 3.16 -5.10 2.43
N VAL A 24 2.93 -4.06 1.64
CA VAL A 24 1.60 -3.66 1.19
C VAL A 24 1.56 -3.68 -0.33
N ARG A 25 0.53 -4.34 -0.89
CA ARG A 25 0.23 -4.26 -2.31
C ARG A 25 -0.73 -3.09 -2.50
N VAL A 26 -0.35 -2.11 -3.30
CA VAL A 26 -1.17 -0.93 -3.57
C VAL A 26 -1.52 -0.90 -5.05
N TYR A 27 -2.81 -0.75 -5.34
CA TYR A 27 -3.33 -0.67 -6.70
C TYR A 27 -4.05 0.66 -6.89
N ALA A 28 -3.60 1.45 -7.86
CA ALA A 28 -4.23 2.73 -8.20
C ALA A 28 -5.40 2.47 -9.15
N ASP A 29 -6.60 2.37 -8.60
CA ASP A 29 -7.81 2.00 -9.35
C ASP A 29 -8.70 3.18 -9.74
N SER A 30 -8.35 4.40 -9.32
CA SER A 30 -9.19 5.59 -9.50
C SER A 30 -8.43 6.77 -10.11
N GLY A 31 -7.30 6.52 -10.74
CA GLY A 31 -6.44 7.55 -11.34
C GLY A 31 -5.04 7.52 -10.73
N ASN A 32 -4.17 8.42 -11.20
CA ASN A 32 -2.85 8.56 -10.60
C ASN A 32 -2.97 8.93 -9.13
N SER A 33 -2.17 8.33 -8.29
CA SER A 33 -2.22 8.57 -6.85
C SER A 33 -0.82 8.80 -6.28
N ILE A 34 -0.71 9.74 -5.34
CA ILE A 34 0.50 9.93 -4.56
C ILE A 34 0.30 9.24 -3.22
N VAL A 35 1.12 8.24 -2.96
CA VAL A 35 1.10 7.50 -1.70
C VAL A 35 2.20 8.02 -0.81
N THR A 36 1.85 8.39 0.41
CA THR A 36 2.78 8.94 1.40
C THR A 36 2.89 8.00 2.58
N ASN A 37 4.13 7.68 2.97
CA ASN A 37 4.41 7.09 4.28
C ASN A 37 4.49 8.25 5.27
N VAL A 38 3.45 8.43 6.06
CA VAL A 38 3.32 9.58 6.97
C VAL A 38 4.41 9.54 8.04
N SER A 39 4.74 8.36 8.52
CA SER A 39 5.71 8.18 9.60
C SER A 39 7.14 8.47 9.14
N ALA A 40 7.49 8.07 7.92
CA ALA A 40 8.81 8.30 7.35
C ALA A 40 8.91 9.60 6.57
N ASN A 41 7.78 10.27 6.32
CA ASN A 41 7.68 11.51 5.53
C ASN A 41 8.25 11.34 4.11
N THR A 42 7.89 10.23 3.47
CA THR A 42 8.30 9.92 2.10
C THR A 42 7.06 9.65 1.24
N SER A 43 7.15 9.95 -0.04
CA SER A 43 6.02 9.74 -0.94
C SER A 43 6.49 9.30 -2.33
N PHE A 44 5.57 8.68 -3.08
CA PHE A 44 5.81 8.28 -4.46
C PHE A 44 4.49 8.28 -5.22
N THR A 45 4.57 8.36 -6.54
CA THR A 45 3.40 8.39 -7.42
C THR A 45 3.16 7.00 -8.01
N ILE A 46 1.91 6.55 -8.00
CA ILE A 46 1.48 5.34 -8.68
C ILE A 46 0.60 5.77 -9.86
N PRO A 47 0.98 5.41 -11.10
CA PRO A 47 0.12 5.70 -12.25
C PRO A 47 -1.20 4.93 -12.19
N ASP A 48 -2.23 5.49 -12.81
CA ASP A 48 -3.54 4.83 -12.91
C ASP A 48 -3.40 3.42 -13.48
N GLY A 49 -4.00 2.45 -12.81
CA GLY A 49 -3.97 1.04 -13.20
C GLY A 49 -2.71 0.29 -12.81
N ALA A 50 -1.75 0.94 -12.17
CA ALA A 50 -0.51 0.28 -11.76
C ALA A 50 -0.61 -0.34 -10.36
N ILE A 51 0.19 -1.37 -10.13
CA ILE A 51 0.31 -2.07 -8.85
C ILE A 51 1.75 -1.88 -8.36
N VAL A 52 1.90 -1.49 -7.10
CA VAL A 52 3.20 -1.31 -6.47
C VAL A 52 3.22 -2.04 -5.13
N PHE A 53 4.34 -2.70 -4.83
CA PHE A 53 4.56 -3.31 -3.54
C PHE A 53 5.42 -2.38 -2.69
N VAL A 54 4.94 -2.06 -1.50
CA VAL A 54 5.59 -1.10 -0.60
C VAL A 54 6.08 -1.84 0.63
N SER A 55 7.37 -1.70 0.93
CA SER A 55 7.94 -2.20 2.18
C SER A 55 7.90 -1.09 3.22
N LYS A 56 7.51 -1.43 4.44
CA LYS A 56 7.48 -0.47 5.54
C LYS A 56 7.61 -1.19 6.88
N GLN A 57 7.89 -0.43 7.95
CA GLN A 57 7.78 -0.96 9.29
C GLN A 57 6.28 -1.16 9.62
N PRO A 58 5.91 -2.20 10.36
CA PRO A 58 4.49 -2.50 10.61
C PRO A 58 3.67 -1.34 11.17
N ALA A 59 4.23 -0.54 12.06
CA ALA A 59 3.52 0.58 12.69
C ALA A 59 3.47 1.84 11.83
N GLU A 60 4.21 1.89 10.72
CA GLU A 60 4.19 3.05 9.83
C GLU A 60 2.87 3.13 9.07
N GLU A 61 2.35 4.34 8.90
CA GLU A 61 1.07 4.57 8.25
C GLU A 61 1.27 5.09 6.83
N LEU A 62 0.43 4.59 5.92
CA LEU A 62 0.36 5.07 4.55
C LEU A 62 -0.93 5.84 4.33
N THR A 63 -0.90 6.82 3.46
CA THR A 63 -2.09 7.53 2.99
C THR A 63 -1.95 7.80 1.49
N ALA A 64 -3.07 8.06 0.82
CA ALA A 64 -3.09 8.37 -0.60
C ALA A 64 -3.98 9.58 -0.85
N ASP A 65 -3.59 10.45 -1.79
CA ASP A 65 -4.39 11.62 -2.15
C ASP A 65 -5.59 11.25 -3.05
N VAL A 66 -5.44 10.21 -3.86
CA VAL A 66 -6.54 9.59 -4.61
C VAL A 66 -6.68 8.16 -4.12
N SER A 67 -7.90 7.74 -3.81
CA SER A 67 -8.14 6.42 -3.22
C SER A 67 -7.48 5.30 -4.02
N CYS A 68 -6.76 4.44 -3.32
CA CYS A 68 -6.14 3.24 -3.84
C CYS A 68 -6.64 2.03 -3.09
N LYS A 69 -6.55 0.86 -3.71
CA LYS A 69 -6.78 -0.41 -3.01
C LYS A 69 -5.46 -0.84 -2.37
N ALA A 70 -5.51 -1.16 -1.09
CA ALA A 70 -4.33 -1.60 -0.35
C ALA A 70 -4.62 -2.86 0.44
N VAL A 71 -3.66 -3.77 0.47
CA VAL A 71 -3.79 -5.02 1.21
C VAL A 71 -2.44 -5.45 1.76
N SER A 72 -2.46 -5.98 2.99
CA SER A 72 -1.25 -6.58 3.56
C SER A 72 -0.97 -7.91 2.87
N VAL A 73 0.29 -8.14 2.51
CA VAL A 73 0.71 -9.36 1.84
C VAL A 73 1.97 -9.91 2.49
N ALA A 74 2.18 -11.21 2.35
CA ALA A 74 3.44 -11.85 2.65
C ALA A 74 4.12 -12.21 1.34
N SER A 75 5.44 -12.01 1.29
CA SER A 75 6.26 -12.46 0.17
C SER A 75 6.61 -13.93 0.39
N ALA A 76 6.34 -14.76 -0.60
CA ALA A 76 6.75 -16.15 -0.61
C ALA A 76 7.84 -16.33 -1.67
N ILE A 77 8.94 -16.94 -1.26
CA ILE A 77 10.02 -17.34 -2.16
C ILE A 77 9.89 -18.83 -2.37
N SER A 78 9.60 -19.22 -3.59
CA SER A 78 9.50 -20.64 -3.94
C SER A 78 10.78 -21.13 -4.56
#